data_30f71611a3388c3a26b6d93e1cfd8350
#
_entry.id   30f71611a3388c3a26b6d93e1cfd8350
#
_cell.length_a   1.000
_cell.length_b   1.000
_cell.length_c   1.000
_cell.angle_alpha   90.00
_cell.angle_beta   90.00
_cell.angle_gamma   90.00
#
_symmetry.space_group_name_H-M   'P 1'
#
loop_
_entity.id
_entity.type
_entity.pdbx_description
1 polymer ?
#
loop_
_entity_poly.entity_id
_entity_poly.type
_entity_poly.pdbx_seq_one_letter_code
_entity_poly.pdbx_strand_id
1 'polypeptide(L)'
;LDRSSAASDVYKRQEALAGYCSIVSVILHKDSSVSVEDNGRGIPIGIHQKESKRQERDVSALEVVMTVLHAGGKFDKGSYKVSGGLHGVGVSCVNALSKEMHVEVYVNGKIHAMDFSRGKVTHGLRSLGVTNKKGTKITFIPDDKIFSTTTFDYHILAERLRELAFLNHGIEIILKDERRDDELGEVSFKYDGGIVSFVEFLTENKTPLFPRPIYIHGDKELSDGPLEFEVAMQWNEGFSETILSYVNNIATTQGGTHVSGFSTALTRSLNQYIKSSGLVKNDKKMPTTVTGEDFREGLIAVISLKIAQPQFEGQTKRKLGNSEVGSAVQQIIGEHISTYLQEHPSIAKVIIEKALLALQAREAAREAARKTRESTLRKSALDSGRLPGKLADCQEKNPALCEIYIVEGDSAGGSAKAGRNRRFQAILPCLLYTSDAADERSS
;
A
#
# COMPACT_ATOMS: atom_id res chain seq x y z
N LEU A 1 5.12 17.25 -5.97
CA LEU A 1 3.69 17.37 -5.67
C LEU A 1 2.92 16.87 -6.89
N ASP A 2 2.29 15.72 -6.74
CA ASP A 2 1.40 15.19 -7.75
C ASP A 2 0.15 16.09 -7.82
N ARG A 3 -0.25 16.51 -9.02
CA ARG A 3 -1.36 17.43 -9.27
C ARG A 3 -2.71 16.86 -8.83
N SER A 4 -2.88 15.55 -8.95
CA SER A 4 -4.08 14.83 -8.50
C SER A 4 -4.23 14.94 -6.98
N SER A 5 -3.12 14.93 -6.26
CA SER A 5 -3.04 15.16 -4.82
C SER A 5 -3.47 16.59 -4.44
N ALA A 6 -3.07 17.62 -5.21
CA ALA A 6 -3.44 19.00 -4.92
C ALA A 6 -4.95 19.25 -5.08
N ALA A 7 -5.60 18.69 -6.10
CA ALA A 7 -7.04 18.82 -6.29
C ALA A 7 -7.84 18.02 -5.22
N SER A 8 -7.31 16.90 -4.73
CA SER A 8 -7.93 16.08 -3.71
C SER A 8 -7.62 16.54 -2.27
N ASP A 9 -6.49 17.23 -2.06
CA ASP A 9 -6.07 17.75 -0.75
C ASP A 9 -6.73 19.09 -0.39
N VAL A 10 -7.46 19.71 -1.31
CA VAL A 10 -8.23 20.90 -1.01
C VAL A 10 -9.17 20.59 0.16
N TYR A 11 -9.11 21.41 1.19
CA TYR A 11 -9.87 21.56 2.46
C TYR A 11 -11.14 20.68 2.69
N LYS A 12 -11.77 20.19 1.63
CA LYS A 12 -13.08 19.52 1.57
C LYS A 12 -13.12 18.13 2.19
N ARG A 13 -12.00 17.43 2.21
CA ARG A 13 -11.84 16.12 2.84
C ARG A 13 -12.14 16.13 4.35
N GLN A 14 -11.99 17.26 5.01
CA GLN A 14 -12.17 17.39 6.46
C GLN A 14 -13.60 17.71 6.86
N GLU A 15 -14.32 18.51 6.06
CA GLU A 15 -15.75 18.72 6.23
C GLU A 15 -16.51 17.40 6.04
N ALA A 16 -16.04 16.57 5.11
CA ALA A 16 -16.54 15.23 4.86
C ALA A 16 -16.31 14.30 6.07
N LEU A 17 -15.07 14.20 6.56
CA LEU A 17 -14.72 13.40 7.75
C LEU A 17 -15.46 13.83 9.02
N ALA A 18 -15.79 15.12 9.13
CA ALA A 18 -16.53 15.67 10.26
C ALA A 18 -18.06 15.54 10.10
N GLY A 19 -18.55 14.94 9.00
CA GLY A 19 -20.00 14.75 8.76
C GLY A 19 -20.77 15.99 8.33
N TYR A 20 -20.08 17.10 8.01
CA TYR A 20 -20.75 18.35 7.59
C TYR A 20 -20.93 18.47 6.08
N CYS A 21 -20.33 17.61 5.29
CA CYS A 21 -20.41 17.59 3.84
C CYS A 21 -20.92 16.24 3.35
N SER A 22 -21.90 16.25 2.47
CA SER A 22 -22.46 15.05 1.83
C SER A 22 -22.16 14.96 0.33
N ILE A 23 -21.82 16.09 -0.32
CA ILE A 23 -21.56 16.14 -1.76
C ILE A 23 -20.30 16.97 -2.00
N VAL A 24 -19.38 16.40 -2.79
CA VAL A 24 -18.22 17.11 -3.34
C VAL A 24 -18.25 16.99 -4.85
N SER A 25 -18.20 18.12 -5.57
CA SER A 25 -18.15 18.15 -7.03
C SER A 25 -16.78 18.65 -7.51
N VAL A 26 -16.18 17.92 -8.44
CA VAL A 26 -14.91 18.28 -9.11
C VAL A 26 -15.18 18.44 -10.59
N ILE A 27 -14.86 19.60 -11.15
CA ILE A 27 -15.13 19.92 -12.56
C ILE A 27 -13.81 20.31 -13.24
N LEU A 28 -13.49 19.61 -14.33
CA LEU A 28 -12.39 19.96 -15.25
C LEU A 28 -12.97 20.81 -16.37
N HIS A 29 -12.60 22.09 -16.42
CA HIS A 29 -13.11 23.03 -17.41
C HIS A 29 -12.31 23.02 -18.71
N LYS A 30 -12.92 23.52 -19.80
CA LYS A 30 -12.29 23.62 -21.13
C LYS A 30 -11.06 24.55 -21.16
N ASP A 31 -11.00 25.52 -20.27
CA ASP A 31 -9.90 26.49 -20.14
C ASP A 31 -8.73 25.99 -19.29
N SER A 32 -8.70 24.69 -18.93
CA SER A 32 -7.73 24.05 -18.04
C SER A 32 -7.84 24.47 -16.57
N SER A 33 -8.88 25.21 -16.19
CA SER A 33 -9.18 25.42 -14.78
C SER A 33 -9.86 24.20 -14.14
N VAL A 34 -9.76 24.09 -12.84
CA VAL A 34 -10.44 23.06 -12.05
C VAL A 34 -11.26 23.72 -10.96
N SER A 35 -12.53 23.33 -10.87
CA SER A 35 -13.40 23.73 -9.77
C SER A 35 -13.61 22.56 -8.81
N VAL A 36 -13.56 22.84 -7.53
CA VAL A 36 -13.95 21.91 -6.46
C VAL A 36 -14.96 22.57 -5.56
N GLU A 37 -16.18 22.04 -5.49
CA GLU A 37 -17.29 22.57 -4.71
C GLU A 37 -17.74 21.56 -3.66
N ASP A 38 -18.05 21.99 -2.44
CA ASP A 38 -18.66 21.20 -1.38
C ASP A 38 -19.94 21.87 -0.87
N ASN A 39 -20.78 21.08 -0.22
CA ASN A 39 -21.96 21.55 0.47
C ASN A 39 -21.80 21.62 2.00
N GLY A 40 -20.56 21.78 2.49
CA GLY A 40 -20.22 21.87 3.91
C GLY A 40 -20.61 23.19 4.57
N ARG A 41 -19.98 23.51 5.69
CA ARG A 41 -20.29 24.74 6.46
C ARG A 41 -19.79 26.03 5.80
N GLY A 42 -18.89 25.94 4.84
CA GLY A 42 -18.16 27.07 4.26
C GLY A 42 -16.98 27.56 5.11
N ILE A 43 -15.98 28.12 4.45
CA ILE A 43 -14.82 28.71 5.14
C ILE A 43 -15.28 29.98 5.89
N PRO A 44 -14.84 30.18 7.15
CA PRO A 44 -15.18 31.42 7.88
C PRO A 44 -14.71 32.68 7.15
N ILE A 45 -15.55 33.74 7.12
CA ILE A 45 -15.28 34.99 6.43
C ILE A 45 -15.06 36.15 7.39
N GLY A 46 -15.26 35.96 8.69
CA GLY A 46 -15.08 37.02 9.73
C GLY A 46 -13.65 37.55 9.79
N ILE A 47 -13.47 38.66 10.46
CA ILE A 47 -12.16 39.30 10.67
C ILE A 47 -11.31 38.42 11.59
N HIS A 48 -10.09 38.10 11.16
CA HIS A 48 -9.11 37.33 11.93
C HIS A 48 -8.24 38.30 12.78
N GLN A 49 -8.62 38.54 14.03
CA GLN A 49 -8.05 39.55 14.90
C GLN A 49 -6.51 39.52 15.02
N LYS A 50 -5.92 38.32 15.14
CA LYS A 50 -4.47 38.17 15.30
C LYS A 50 -3.69 38.60 14.06
N GLU A 51 -4.14 38.19 12.87
CA GLU A 51 -3.49 38.59 11.61
C GLU A 51 -3.79 40.04 11.24
N SER A 52 -4.98 40.52 11.53
CA SER A 52 -5.32 41.97 11.34
C SER A 52 -4.40 42.89 12.16
N LYS A 53 -4.12 42.55 13.42
CA LYS A 53 -3.13 43.26 14.23
C LYS A 53 -1.71 43.19 13.66
N ARG A 54 -1.32 42.01 13.12
CA ARG A 54 0.01 41.80 12.55
C ARG A 54 0.24 42.60 11.26
N GLN A 55 -0.81 42.70 10.44
CA GLN A 55 -0.74 43.34 9.12
C GLN A 55 -1.24 44.80 9.16
N GLU A 56 -1.66 45.29 10.30
CA GLU A 56 -2.20 46.64 10.51
C GLU A 56 -3.36 47.00 9.57
N ARG A 57 -4.15 45.99 9.19
CA ARG A 57 -5.34 46.10 8.34
C ARG A 57 -6.34 45.00 8.66
N ASP A 58 -7.59 45.18 8.27
CA ASP A 58 -8.58 44.14 8.38
C ASP A 58 -8.25 42.98 7.43
N VAL A 59 -8.03 41.80 8.02
CA VAL A 59 -7.74 40.55 7.31
C VAL A 59 -8.83 39.53 7.62
N SER A 60 -9.49 39.04 6.58
CA SER A 60 -10.54 38.00 6.75
C SER A 60 -9.95 36.62 7.07
N ALA A 61 -10.72 35.80 7.79
CA ALA A 61 -10.32 34.41 8.03
C ALA A 61 -10.12 33.64 6.72
N LEU A 62 -10.91 33.93 5.69
CA LEU A 62 -10.74 33.37 4.36
C LEU A 62 -9.35 33.67 3.78
N GLU A 63 -8.94 34.94 3.84
CA GLU A 63 -7.61 35.37 3.38
C GLU A 63 -6.51 34.65 4.13
N VAL A 64 -6.62 34.53 5.44
CA VAL A 64 -5.63 33.83 6.28
C VAL A 64 -5.51 32.36 5.89
N VAL A 65 -6.63 31.66 5.71
CA VAL A 65 -6.64 30.25 5.29
C VAL A 65 -5.99 30.06 3.93
N MET A 66 -6.17 31.02 3.01
CA MET A 66 -5.65 30.93 1.63
C MET A 66 -4.20 31.36 1.49
N THR A 67 -3.67 32.22 2.37
CA THR A 67 -2.36 32.85 2.17
C THR A 67 -1.33 32.56 3.27
N VAL A 68 -1.77 32.19 4.48
CA VAL A 68 -0.88 31.99 5.61
C VAL A 68 -0.65 30.49 5.83
N LEU A 69 0.62 30.09 5.87
CA LEU A 69 1.00 28.72 6.21
C LEU A 69 0.70 28.45 7.70
N HIS A 70 0.28 27.24 8.02
CA HIS A 70 -0.08 26.83 9.37
C HIS A 70 -1.28 27.61 9.97
N ALA A 71 -2.12 28.17 9.12
CA ALA A 71 -3.37 28.80 9.52
C ALA A 71 -4.57 27.89 9.22
N GLY A 72 -5.56 27.93 10.07
CA GLY A 72 -6.83 27.21 9.90
C GLY A 72 -7.35 26.62 11.20
N GLY A 73 -8.65 26.27 11.24
CA GLY A 73 -9.35 25.70 12.41
C GLY A 73 -8.79 24.39 12.96
N LYS A 74 -7.75 23.83 12.34
CA LYS A 74 -7.04 22.61 12.78
C LYS A 74 -6.23 22.82 14.07
N PHE A 75 -5.88 24.06 14.40
CA PHE A 75 -5.20 24.39 15.65
C PHE A 75 -6.17 24.64 16.80
N ASP A 76 -7.47 24.69 16.52
CA ASP A 76 -8.52 24.72 17.53
C ASP A 76 -8.91 23.29 17.89
N LYS A 77 -8.43 22.78 19.03
CA LYS A 77 -8.65 21.40 19.52
C LYS A 77 -10.12 20.98 19.63
N GLY A 78 -11.06 21.93 19.48
CA GLY A 78 -12.51 21.69 19.51
C GLY A 78 -13.18 21.46 18.17
N SER A 79 -12.54 21.81 17.04
CA SER A 79 -13.21 21.84 15.74
C SER A 79 -13.13 20.54 14.95
N TYR A 80 -12.08 19.73 15.11
CA TYR A 80 -11.91 18.46 14.41
C TYR A 80 -11.21 17.44 15.29
N LYS A 81 -11.88 16.29 15.58
CA LYS A 81 -11.32 15.19 16.38
C LYS A 81 -10.21 14.43 15.63
N VAL A 82 -10.34 14.33 14.30
CA VAL A 82 -9.40 13.63 13.42
C VAL A 82 -9.15 14.48 12.17
N SER A 83 -7.89 14.66 11.78
CA SER A 83 -7.53 15.44 10.59
C SER A 83 -6.44 14.77 9.78
N GLY A 84 -6.64 14.65 8.45
CA GLY A 84 -5.62 14.18 7.51
C GLY A 84 -4.48 15.18 7.28
N GLY A 85 -4.75 16.47 7.50
CA GLY A 85 -3.77 17.55 7.32
C GLY A 85 -3.17 18.00 8.64
N LEU A 86 -1.90 17.63 8.91
CA LEU A 86 -1.19 17.96 10.14
C LEU A 86 -0.72 19.43 10.21
N HIS A 87 -0.55 20.09 9.07
CA HIS A 87 0.19 21.35 9.01
C HIS A 87 -0.63 22.57 8.57
N GLY A 88 -1.91 22.40 8.16
CA GLY A 88 -2.74 23.53 7.72
C GLY A 88 -2.19 24.28 6.50
N VAL A 89 -1.52 23.57 5.58
CA VAL A 89 -0.83 24.18 4.43
C VAL A 89 -1.43 23.78 3.08
N GLY A 90 -2.38 22.83 3.00
CA GLY A 90 -2.85 22.28 1.73
C GLY A 90 -3.37 23.36 0.79
N VAL A 91 -4.41 24.07 1.18
CA VAL A 91 -5.07 25.06 0.33
C VAL A 91 -4.18 26.28 0.03
N SER A 92 -3.36 26.73 0.99
CA SER A 92 -2.42 27.83 0.77
C SER A 92 -1.29 27.44 -0.20
N CYS A 93 -0.86 26.16 -0.20
CA CYS A 93 0.06 25.65 -1.21
C CYS A 93 -0.60 25.60 -2.60
N VAL A 94 -1.86 25.15 -2.72
CA VAL A 94 -2.58 25.17 -4.00
C VAL A 94 -2.68 26.60 -4.52
N ASN A 95 -3.01 27.57 -3.67
CA ASN A 95 -3.04 28.98 -4.03
C ASN A 95 -1.67 29.48 -4.55
N ALA A 96 -0.60 29.18 -3.82
CA ALA A 96 0.76 29.60 -4.22
C ALA A 96 1.20 28.97 -5.55
N LEU A 97 0.72 27.77 -5.88
CA LEU A 97 1.03 27.02 -7.10
C LEU A 97 0.05 27.31 -8.25
N SER A 98 -0.94 28.16 -8.02
CA SER A 98 -1.94 28.54 -9.02
C SER A 98 -1.60 29.89 -9.66
N LYS A 99 -1.70 29.96 -10.99
CA LYS A 99 -1.63 31.20 -11.74
C LYS A 99 -2.74 32.15 -11.31
N GLU A 100 -3.96 31.62 -11.20
CA GLU A 100 -5.15 32.29 -10.75
C GLU A 100 -5.97 31.36 -9.86
N MET A 101 -6.60 31.91 -8.83
CA MET A 101 -7.53 31.19 -7.97
C MET A 101 -8.70 32.09 -7.61
N HIS A 102 -9.91 31.59 -7.79
CA HIS A 102 -11.17 32.22 -7.40
C HIS A 102 -11.84 31.36 -6.32
N VAL A 103 -12.22 31.98 -5.22
CA VAL A 103 -12.86 31.31 -4.09
C VAL A 103 -14.21 31.94 -3.83
N GLU A 104 -15.28 31.12 -3.85
CA GLU A 104 -16.61 31.49 -3.41
C GLU A 104 -16.97 30.76 -2.13
N VAL A 105 -17.53 31.47 -1.17
CA VAL A 105 -18.03 30.91 0.09
C VAL A 105 -19.52 31.24 0.22
N TYR A 106 -20.32 30.20 0.42
CA TYR A 106 -21.77 30.28 0.55
C TYR A 106 -22.14 30.17 2.03
N VAL A 107 -22.29 31.33 2.68
CA VAL A 107 -22.54 31.42 4.12
C VAL A 107 -23.53 32.55 4.44
N ASN A 108 -24.38 32.36 5.45
CA ASN A 108 -25.36 33.34 5.89
C ASN A 108 -26.30 33.86 4.77
N GLY A 109 -26.65 33.00 3.81
CA GLY A 109 -27.53 33.34 2.70
C GLY A 109 -26.91 34.25 1.63
N LYS A 110 -25.57 34.45 1.66
CA LYS A 110 -24.82 35.29 0.73
C LYS A 110 -23.67 34.55 0.08
N ILE A 111 -23.30 34.95 -1.14
CA ILE A 111 -22.10 34.56 -1.83
C ILE A 111 -21.00 35.56 -1.51
N HIS A 112 -19.92 35.11 -0.92
CA HIS A 112 -18.72 35.90 -0.69
C HIS A 112 -17.61 35.38 -1.59
N ALA A 113 -16.89 36.28 -2.26
CA ALA A 113 -15.80 35.88 -3.15
C ALA A 113 -14.50 36.62 -2.87
N MET A 114 -13.40 35.97 -3.22
CA MET A 114 -12.05 36.47 -3.12
C MET A 114 -11.18 35.90 -4.23
N ASP A 115 -10.30 36.72 -4.82
CA ASP A 115 -9.44 36.28 -5.91
C ASP A 115 -7.96 36.36 -5.54
N PHE A 116 -7.19 35.45 -6.10
CA PHE A 116 -5.76 35.35 -5.84
C PHE A 116 -4.99 35.09 -7.15
N SER A 117 -3.74 35.49 -7.18
CA SER A 117 -2.77 35.12 -8.20
C SER A 117 -1.44 34.77 -7.54
N ARG A 118 -0.93 33.57 -7.78
CA ARG A 118 0.35 33.06 -7.22
C ARG A 118 0.49 33.28 -5.73
N GLY A 119 -0.57 32.96 -4.97
CA GLY A 119 -0.61 33.07 -3.52
C GLY A 119 -0.91 34.46 -2.97
N LYS A 120 -1.05 35.48 -3.83
CA LYS A 120 -1.31 36.88 -3.42
C LYS A 120 -2.75 37.27 -3.71
N VAL A 121 -3.36 38.03 -2.81
CA VAL A 121 -4.70 38.59 -3.01
C VAL A 121 -4.68 39.56 -4.17
N THR A 122 -5.56 39.40 -5.15
CA THR A 122 -5.79 40.34 -6.25
C THR A 122 -7.06 41.16 -6.05
N HIS A 123 -8.11 40.51 -5.56
CA HIS A 123 -9.35 41.20 -5.14
C HIS A 123 -9.74 40.72 -3.73
N GLY A 124 -9.91 41.65 -2.84
CA GLY A 124 -10.33 41.37 -1.45
C GLY A 124 -11.73 40.76 -1.35
N LEU A 125 -12.09 40.43 -0.13
CA LEU A 125 -13.39 39.81 0.17
C LEU A 125 -14.55 40.78 -0.23
N ARG A 126 -15.46 40.25 -1.07
CA ARG A 126 -16.64 40.96 -1.58
C ARG A 126 -17.87 40.10 -1.58
N SER A 127 -19.04 40.68 -1.51
CA SER A 127 -20.31 39.99 -1.65
C SER A 127 -20.76 40.05 -3.13
N LEU A 128 -21.09 38.91 -3.69
CA LEU A 128 -21.60 38.81 -5.07
C LEU A 128 -23.11 38.74 -5.18
N GLY A 129 -23.82 38.44 -4.07
CA GLY A 129 -25.27 38.32 -4.07
C GLY A 129 -25.82 37.39 -2.99
N VAL A 130 -27.07 36.98 -3.14
CA VAL A 130 -27.76 36.07 -2.23
C VAL A 130 -27.80 34.67 -2.80
N THR A 131 -27.81 33.65 -1.93
CA THR A 131 -27.87 32.25 -2.32
C THR A 131 -28.53 31.40 -1.25
N ASN A 132 -29.15 30.28 -1.68
CA ASN A 132 -29.62 29.23 -0.76
C ASN A 132 -28.57 28.11 -0.58
N LYS A 133 -27.47 28.17 -1.33
CA LYS A 133 -26.37 27.20 -1.20
C LYS A 133 -25.63 27.40 0.12
N LYS A 134 -24.96 26.31 0.56
CA LYS A 134 -23.97 26.30 1.65
C LYS A 134 -22.70 25.65 1.13
N GLY A 135 -21.54 25.99 1.70
CA GLY A 135 -20.30 25.36 1.36
C GLY A 135 -19.26 26.30 0.78
N THR A 136 -18.31 25.74 0.05
CA THR A 136 -17.22 26.49 -0.59
C THR A 136 -16.98 25.97 -2.00
N LYS A 137 -16.76 26.87 -2.96
CA LYS A 137 -16.27 26.55 -4.29
C LYS A 137 -14.92 27.22 -4.49
N ILE A 138 -13.93 26.43 -4.92
CA ILE A 138 -12.59 26.91 -5.27
C ILE A 138 -12.35 26.55 -6.73
N THR A 139 -12.08 27.56 -7.55
CA THR A 139 -11.68 27.39 -8.95
C THR A 139 -10.26 27.86 -9.10
N PHE A 140 -9.38 27.09 -9.72
CA PHE A 140 -7.98 27.45 -9.89
C PHE A 140 -7.39 26.96 -11.21
N ILE A 141 -6.36 27.68 -11.67
CA ILE A 141 -5.57 27.32 -12.85
C ILE A 141 -4.13 27.07 -12.37
N PRO A 142 -3.54 25.87 -12.62
CA PRO A 142 -2.14 25.63 -12.27
C PRO A 142 -1.19 26.61 -12.97
N ASP A 143 -0.12 27.04 -12.29
CA ASP A 143 0.85 27.99 -12.89
C ASP A 143 1.76 27.26 -13.89
N ASP A 144 1.69 27.65 -15.16
CA ASP A 144 2.51 27.17 -16.28
C ASP A 144 4.01 27.49 -16.12
N LYS A 145 4.37 28.44 -15.26
CA LYS A 145 5.76 28.72 -14.89
C LYS A 145 6.36 27.70 -13.91
N ILE A 146 5.50 27.00 -13.17
CA ILE A 146 5.91 26.02 -12.16
C ILE A 146 5.77 24.61 -12.70
N PHE A 147 4.66 24.33 -13.40
CA PHE A 147 4.33 23.01 -13.90
C PHE A 147 4.59 22.88 -15.39
N SER A 148 5.32 21.86 -15.79
CA SER A 148 5.57 21.52 -17.19
C SER A 148 4.32 21.16 -18.00
N THR A 149 3.27 20.70 -17.31
CA THR A 149 1.95 20.37 -17.87
C THR A 149 0.88 20.89 -16.93
N THR A 150 -0.13 21.57 -17.40
CA THR A 150 -1.24 22.12 -16.60
C THR A 150 -2.56 21.39 -16.82
N THR A 151 -2.58 20.37 -17.68
CA THR A 151 -3.77 19.55 -17.95
C THR A 151 -3.88 18.42 -16.96
N PHE A 152 -5.03 18.28 -16.33
CA PHE A 152 -5.34 17.19 -15.41
C PHE A 152 -5.76 15.92 -16.18
N ASP A 153 -5.25 14.76 -15.75
CA ASP A 153 -5.67 13.47 -16.24
C ASP A 153 -6.96 13.02 -15.57
N TYR A 154 -8.00 12.76 -16.37
CA TYR A 154 -9.31 12.36 -15.88
C TYR A 154 -9.24 11.01 -15.15
N HIS A 155 -8.51 10.03 -15.70
CA HIS A 155 -8.48 8.67 -15.13
C HIS A 155 -7.79 8.64 -13.76
N ILE A 156 -6.67 9.35 -13.63
CA ILE A 156 -5.95 9.47 -12.36
C ILE A 156 -6.84 10.15 -11.30
N LEU A 157 -7.57 11.20 -11.68
CA LEU A 157 -8.51 11.85 -10.77
C LEU A 157 -9.68 10.94 -10.42
N ALA A 158 -10.28 10.25 -11.40
CA ALA A 158 -11.40 9.35 -11.18
C ALA A 158 -11.04 8.21 -10.21
N GLU A 159 -9.88 7.58 -10.39
CA GLU A 159 -9.37 6.56 -9.46
C GLU A 159 -9.22 7.11 -8.04
N ARG A 160 -8.60 8.27 -7.91
CA ARG A 160 -8.37 8.89 -6.61
C ARG A 160 -9.65 9.33 -5.91
N LEU A 161 -10.59 9.90 -6.63
CA LEU A 161 -11.89 10.30 -6.09
C LEU A 161 -12.75 9.11 -5.72
N ARG A 162 -12.67 8.01 -6.49
CA ARG A 162 -13.31 6.74 -6.16
C ARG A 162 -12.78 6.16 -4.86
N GLU A 163 -11.45 6.11 -4.66
CA GLU A 163 -10.85 5.70 -3.39
C GLU A 163 -11.37 6.53 -2.21
N LEU A 164 -11.44 7.86 -2.39
CA LEU A 164 -11.95 8.76 -1.36
C LEU A 164 -13.42 8.51 -1.05
N ALA A 165 -14.24 8.18 -2.03
CA ALA A 165 -15.65 7.85 -1.84
C ALA A 165 -15.80 6.53 -1.05
N PHE A 166 -14.99 5.51 -1.32
CA PHE A 166 -14.97 4.27 -0.53
C PHE A 166 -14.55 4.50 0.94
N LEU A 167 -13.58 5.39 1.17
CA LEU A 167 -13.06 5.68 2.52
C LEU A 167 -14.00 6.57 3.36
N ASN A 168 -14.99 7.22 2.73
CA ASN A 168 -15.92 8.12 3.39
C ASN A 168 -17.34 7.75 3.04
N HIS A 169 -17.86 6.71 3.70
CA HIS A 169 -19.22 6.26 3.46
C HIS A 169 -20.23 7.41 3.63
N GLY A 170 -21.29 7.44 2.82
CA GLY A 170 -22.32 8.48 2.86
C GLY A 170 -21.96 9.79 2.13
N ILE A 171 -20.75 9.89 1.55
CA ILE A 171 -20.37 11.04 0.71
C ILE A 171 -20.53 10.66 -0.76
N GLU A 172 -21.11 11.57 -1.51
CA GLU A 172 -21.16 11.51 -2.97
C GLU A 172 -20.09 12.42 -3.55
N ILE A 173 -19.23 11.85 -4.43
CA ILE A 173 -18.21 12.61 -5.15
C ILE A 173 -18.53 12.58 -6.63
N ILE A 174 -18.75 13.74 -7.21
CA ILE A 174 -19.07 13.91 -8.63
C ILE A 174 -17.84 14.43 -9.35
N LEU A 175 -17.40 13.73 -10.38
CA LEU A 175 -16.35 14.20 -11.28
C LEU A 175 -16.96 14.49 -12.64
N LYS A 176 -16.79 15.74 -13.13
CA LYS A 176 -17.23 16.18 -14.45
C LYS A 176 -16.06 16.69 -15.27
N ASP A 177 -15.95 16.23 -16.51
CA ASP A 177 -14.96 16.70 -17.49
C ASP A 177 -15.65 17.42 -18.65
N GLU A 178 -15.69 18.76 -18.59
CA GLU A 178 -16.30 19.60 -19.63
C GLU A 178 -15.47 19.66 -20.94
N ARG A 179 -14.29 19.08 -20.95
CA ARG A 179 -13.46 18.96 -22.16
C ARG A 179 -13.96 17.82 -23.06
N ARG A 180 -14.80 16.92 -22.53
CA ARG A 180 -15.43 15.79 -23.23
C ARG A 180 -16.87 16.15 -23.57
N ASP A 181 -17.28 15.85 -24.79
CA ASP A 181 -18.64 16.11 -25.25
C ASP A 181 -19.51 14.83 -25.23
N ASP A 182 -19.04 13.72 -24.59
CA ASP A 182 -19.73 12.45 -24.46
C ASP A 182 -20.42 12.30 -23.10
N GLU A 183 -21.38 11.38 -23.00
CA GLU A 183 -22.09 11.04 -21.75
C GLU A 183 -21.17 10.52 -20.63
N LEU A 184 -19.95 10.12 -20.98
CA LEU A 184 -18.91 9.68 -20.05
C LEU A 184 -18.19 10.86 -19.35
N GLY A 185 -18.55 12.10 -19.71
CA GLY A 185 -17.97 13.31 -19.12
C GLY A 185 -18.33 13.54 -17.64
N GLU A 186 -19.34 12.83 -17.08
CA GLU A 186 -19.74 12.98 -15.68
C GLU A 186 -19.89 11.60 -15.02
N VAL A 187 -19.30 11.43 -13.85
CA VAL A 187 -19.40 10.21 -13.03
C VAL A 187 -19.63 10.57 -11.58
N SER A 188 -20.53 9.84 -10.92
CA SER A 188 -20.75 9.94 -9.47
C SER A 188 -20.21 8.69 -8.76
N PHE A 189 -19.47 8.91 -7.70
CA PHE A 189 -18.95 7.89 -6.81
C PHE A 189 -19.66 8.00 -5.46
N LYS A 190 -20.45 6.98 -5.12
CA LYS A 190 -21.14 6.86 -3.84
C LYS A 190 -21.17 5.41 -3.40
N TYR A 191 -20.58 5.11 -2.26
CA TYR A 191 -20.43 3.75 -1.76
C TYR A 191 -20.84 3.65 -0.29
N ASP A 192 -22.07 3.26 -0.05
CA ASP A 192 -22.63 3.18 1.30
C ASP A 192 -22.01 2.03 2.11
N GLY A 193 -21.44 1.01 1.46
CA GLY A 193 -20.73 -0.10 2.11
C GLY A 193 -19.29 0.24 2.51
N GLY A 194 -18.79 1.45 2.25
CA GLY A 194 -17.46 1.90 2.67
C GLY A 194 -16.32 1.00 2.17
N ILE A 195 -15.40 0.64 3.05
CA ILE A 195 -14.24 -0.20 2.70
C ILE A 195 -14.60 -1.65 2.33
N VAL A 196 -15.79 -2.14 2.72
CA VAL A 196 -16.29 -3.44 2.26
C VAL A 196 -16.55 -3.39 0.76
N SER A 197 -17.29 -2.37 0.29
CA SER A 197 -17.50 -2.15 -1.15
C SER A 197 -16.19 -1.89 -1.89
N PHE A 198 -15.19 -1.34 -1.23
CA PHE A 198 -13.86 -1.19 -1.85
C PHE A 198 -13.18 -2.54 -2.10
N VAL A 199 -13.23 -3.46 -1.15
CA VAL A 199 -12.71 -4.83 -1.34
C VAL A 199 -13.51 -5.56 -2.42
N GLU A 200 -14.84 -5.45 -2.43
CA GLU A 200 -15.70 -6.01 -3.48
C GLU A 200 -15.30 -5.49 -4.86
N PHE A 201 -15.08 -4.20 -5.02
CA PHE A 201 -14.58 -3.58 -6.26
C PHE A 201 -13.20 -4.12 -6.67
N LEU A 202 -12.26 -4.28 -5.74
CA LEU A 202 -10.94 -4.84 -6.01
C LEU A 202 -10.97 -6.32 -6.37
N THR A 203 -12.05 -7.02 -6.03
CA THR A 203 -12.26 -8.45 -6.32
C THR A 203 -13.18 -8.70 -7.50
N GLU A 204 -13.76 -7.67 -8.13
CA GLU A 204 -14.75 -7.78 -9.20
C GLU A 204 -14.29 -8.70 -10.36
N ASN A 205 -13.01 -8.62 -10.74
CA ASN A 205 -12.42 -9.44 -11.80
C ASN A 205 -11.61 -10.63 -11.27
N LYS A 206 -11.89 -11.11 -10.05
CA LYS A 206 -11.20 -12.23 -9.41
C LYS A 206 -12.23 -13.21 -8.86
N THR A 207 -11.82 -14.46 -8.63
CA THR A 207 -12.66 -15.49 -8.02
C THR A 207 -12.48 -15.47 -6.51
N PRO A 208 -13.40 -14.88 -5.73
CA PRO A 208 -13.29 -14.88 -4.26
C PRO A 208 -13.57 -16.27 -3.70
N LEU A 209 -12.87 -16.64 -2.63
CA LEU A 209 -13.03 -17.94 -1.97
C LEU A 209 -14.32 -18.04 -1.12
N PHE A 210 -14.93 -16.93 -0.79
CA PHE A 210 -16.19 -16.85 -0.05
C PHE A 210 -16.95 -15.57 -0.44
N PRO A 211 -18.29 -15.53 -0.27
CA PRO A 211 -19.16 -14.54 -0.94
C PRO A 211 -18.99 -13.10 -0.48
N ARG A 212 -18.63 -12.87 0.78
CA ARG A 212 -18.56 -11.50 1.37
C ARG A 212 -17.24 -11.26 2.05
N PRO A 213 -16.64 -10.05 1.93
CA PRO A 213 -15.45 -9.69 2.68
C PRO A 213 -15.66 -9.82 4.19
N ILE A 214 -14.61 -10.19 4.89
CA ILE A 214 -14.55 -10.13 6.35
C ILE A 214 -14.34 -8.67 6.72
N TYR A 215 -15.21 -8.11 7.56
CA TYR A 215 -15.11 -6.75 8.06
C TYR A 215 -14.88 -6.76 9.57
N ILE A 216 -13.91 -5.97 10.00
CA ILE A 216 -13.60 -5.76 11.41
C ILE A 216 -13.51 -4.25 11.65
N HIS A 217 -14.20 -3.80 12.69
CA HIS A 217 -14.13 -2.45 13.21
C HIS A 217 -13.78 -2.50 14.70
N GLY A 218 -12.99 -1.55 15.17
CA GLY A 218 -12.68 -1.44 16.59
C GLY A 218 -12.08 -0.09 16.93
N ASP A 219 -12.40 0.36 18.14
CA ASP A 219 -11.94 1.61 18.70
C ASP A 219 -11.03 1.35 19.90
N LYS A 220 -10.08 2.22 20.11
CA LYS A 220 -9.21 2.19 21.27
C LYS A 220 -8.77 3.58 21.67
N GLU A 221 -8.78 3.89 22.97
CA GLU A 221 -8.19 5.11 23.49
C GLU A 221 -6.68 4.91 23.65
N LEU A 222 -5.90 5.79 22.99
CA LEU A 222 -4.44 5.88 23.15
C LEU A 222 -4.07 7.09 23.99
N SER A 223 -2.80 7.19 24.40
CA SER A 223 -2.27 8.37 25.12
C SER A 223 -2.51 9.70 24.41
N ASP A 224 -2.46 9.66 23.08
CA ASP A 224 -2.55 10.83 22.19
C ASP A 224 -3.97 11.06 21.64
N GLY A 225 -4.96 10.32 22.13
CA GLY A 225 -6.37 10.43 21.75
C GLY A 225 -6.94 9.16 21.11
N PRO A 226 -8.18 9.22 20.62
CA PRO A 226 -8.89 8.05 20.10
C PRO A 226 -8.25 7.51 18.82
N LEU A 227 -8.23 6.19 18.72
CA LEU A 227 -7.92 5.41 17.53
C LEU A 227 -9.19 4.69 17.08
N GLU A 228 -9.56 4.85 15.82
CA GLU A 228 -10.59 4.07 15.14
C GLU A 228 -9.90 3.26 14.03
N PHE A 229 -10.14 1.96 14.02
CA PHE A 229 -9.53 1.03 13.06
C PHE A 229 -10.61 0.23 12.36
N GLU A 230 -10.53 0.19 11.04
CA GLU A 230 -11.38 -0.63 10.18
C GLU A 230 -10.51 -1.44 9.22
N VAL A 231 -10.90 -2.67 8.97
CA VAL A 231 -10.33 -3.48 7.90
C VAL A 231 -11.42 -4.31 7.24
N ALA A 232 -11.41 -4.32 5.92
CA ALA A 232 -12.15 -5.27 5.11
C ALA A 232 -11.14 -6.15 4.36
N MET A 233 -11.39 -7.46 4.30
CA MET A 233 -10.47 -8.41 3.68
C MET A 233 -11.18 -9.58 3.06
N GLN A 234 -10.63 -10.09 1.95
CA GLN A 234 -11.14 -11.24 1.23
C GLN A 234 -10.01 -11.99 0.55
N TRP A 235 -10.09 -13.32 0.52
CA TRP A 235 -9.17 -14.16 -0.24
C TRP A 235 -9.76 -14.55 -1.57
N ASN A 236 -8.93 -14.70 -2.58
CA ASN A 236 -9.27 -15.15 -3.92
C ASN A 236 -8.33 -16.26 -4.37
N GLU A 237 -8.64 -16.92 -5.51
CA GLU A 237 -7.84 -18.02 -6.06
C GLU A 237 -6.46 -17.59 -6.56
N GLY A 238 -6.21 -16.30 -6.75
CA GLY A 238 -4.93 -15.76 -7.20
C GLY A 238 -3.79 -15.95 -6.20
N PHE A 239 -2.59 -15.54 -6.60
CA PHE A 239 -1.37 -15.71 -5.81
C PHE A 239 -0.84 -14.39 -5.24
N SER A 240 -1.30 -13.26 -5.76
CA SER A 240 -0.81 -11.94 -5.36
C SER A 240 -1.51 -11.41 -4.11
N GLU A 241 -0.71 -10.87 -3.19
CA GLU A 241 -1.17 -10.07 -2.05
C GLU A 241 -1.47 -8.63 -2.50
N THR A 242 -2.58 -8.07 -2.04
CA THR A 242 -2.91 -6.65 -2.24
C THR A 242 -3.41 -6.07 -0.92
N ILE A 243 -2.60 -5.24 -0.28
CA ILE A 243 -3.00 -4.52 0.95
C ILE A 243 -2.94 -3.02 0.66
N LEU A 244 -4.11 -2.39 0.64
CA LEU A 244 -4.22 -0.94 0.59
C LEU A 244 -4.41 -0.41 2.02
N SER A 245 -3.61 0.56 2.42
CA SER A 245 -3.68 1.09 3.77
C SER A 245 -3.76 2.61 3.78
N TYR A 246 -4.60 3.12 4.68
CA TYR A 246 -4.91 4.53 4.80
C TYR A 246 -4.87 4.98 6.25
N VAL A 247 -4.32 6.16 6.49
CA VAL A 247 -4.34 6.84 7.80
C VAL A 247 -4.95 8.20 7.62
N ASN A 248 -6.07 8.47 8.29
CA ASN A 248 -6.87 9.69 8.10
C ASN A 248 -7.14 9.95 6.61
N ASN A 249 -7.52 8.91 5.85
CA ASN A 249 -7.75 8.89 4.41
C ASN A 249 -6.50 9.19 3.54
N ILE A 250 -5.29 9.19 4.09
CA ILE A 250 -4.04 9.33 3.35
C ILE A 250 -3.50 7.94 3.05
N ALA A 251 -3.23 7.66 1.77
CA ALA A 251 -2.65 6.39 1.37
C ALA A 251 -1.23 6.22 1.94
N THR A 252 -1.02 5.17 2.72
CA THR A 252 0.29 4.81 3.27
C THR A 252 0.91 3.71 2.43
N THR A 253 1.39 4.08 1.24
CA THR A 253 1.88 3.12 0.22
C THR A 253 3.11 2.31 0.66
N GLN A 254 3.81 2.73 1.71
CA GLN A 254 4.91 2.00 2.33
C GLN A 254 4.49 1.33 3.65
N GLY A 255 3.17 1.29 3.93
CA GLY A 255 2.62 0.69 5.13
C GLY A 255 2.93 1.47 6.41
N GLY A 256 3.39 0.78 7.42
CA GLY A 256 3.71 1.32 8.74
C GLY A 256 3.27 0.38 9.86
N THR A 257 3.26 0.90 11.08
CA THR A 257 2.96 0.13 12.31
C THR A 257 1.58 -0.53 12.28
N HIS A 258 0.57 0.11 11.69
CA HIS A 258 -0.79 -0.44 11.55
C HIS A 258 -0.83 -1.66 10.63
N VAL A 259 -0.11 -1.65 9.50
CA VAL A 259 -0.02 -2.80 8.57
C VAL A 259 0.78 -3.94 9.19
N SER A 260 1.89 -3.62 9.87
CA SER A 260 2.68 -4.62 10.59
C SER A 260 1.89 -5.25 11.72
N GLY A 261 1.11 -4.45 12.48
CA GLY A 261 0.21 -4.91 13.53
C GLY A 261 -0.85 -5.86 12.99
N PHE A 262 -1.53 -5.49 11.90
CA PHE A 262 -2.50 -6.31 11.19
C PHE A 262 -1.91 -7.65 10.74
N SER A 263 -0.79 -7.62 10.01
CA SER A 263 -0.15 -8.83 9.46
C SER A 263 0.31 -9.80 10.57
N THR A 264 0.82 -9.26 11.66
CA THR A 264 1.26 -10.05 12.82
C THR A 264 0.07 -10.71 13.52
N ALA A 265 -1.00 -9.96 13.78
CA ALA A 265 -2.19 -10.47 14.42
C ALA A 265 -2.89 -11.54 13.57
N LEU A 266 -3.07 -11.27 12.27
CA LEU A 266 -3.66 -12.21 11.32
C LEU A 266 -2.91 -13.54 11.32
N THR A 267 -1.58 -13.49 11.16
CA THR A 267 -0.72 -14.68 11.18
C THR A 267 -0.81 -15.45 12.48
N ARG A 268 -0.80 -14.75 13.61
CA ARG A 268 -0.88 -15.37 14.95
C ARG A 268 -2.24 -16.04 15.16
N SER A 269 -3.33 -15.36 14.85
CA SER A 269 -4.69 -15.87 15.06
C SER A 269 -4.99 -17.09 14.19
N LEU A 270 -4.59 -17.07 12.90
CA LEU A 270 -4.76 -18.20 12.00
C LEU A 270 -3.92 -19.42 12.44
N ASN A 271 -2.67 -19.23 12.84
CA ASN A 271 -1.86 -20.32 13.40
C ASN A 271 -2.42 -20.88 14.72
N GLN A 272 -2.98 -20.02 15.55
CA GLN A 272 -3.64 -20.47 16.79
C GLN A 272 -4.90 -21.29 16.47
N TYR A 273 -5.69 -20.86 15.50
CA TYR A 273 -6.87 -21.60 15.05
C TYR A 273 -6.51 -22.97 14.45
N ILE A 274 -5.45 -23.06 13.64
CA ILE A 274 -4.94 -24.34 13.10
C ILE A 274 -4.64 -25.32 14.24
N LYS A 275 -3.97 -24.84 15.30
CA LYS A 275 -3.61 -25.68 16.45
C LYS A 275 -4.81 -26.13 17.26
N SER A 276 -5.83 -25.28 17.45
CA SER A 276 -7.01 -25.57 18.26
C SER A 276 -8.07 -26.40 17.52
N SER A 277 -8.22 -26.21 16.21
CA SER A 277 -9.26 -26.85 15.40
C SER A 277 -8.94 -28.28 14.96
N GLY A 278 -7.68 -28.72 15.07
CA GLY A 278 -7.25 -30.06 14.62
C GLY A 278 -7.40 -30.29 13.10
N LEU A 279 -7.58 -29.21 12.32
CA LEU A 279 -7.74 -29.28 10.85
C LEU A 279 -6.51 -29.87 10.15
N VAL A 280 -5.34 -29.66 10.72
CA VAL A 280 -4.09 -30.25 10.22
C VAL A 280 -3.74 -31.45 11.10
N LYS A 281 -3.93 -32.65 10.57
CA LYS A 281 -3.41 -33.86 11.22
C LYS A 281 -1.89 -33.73 11.32
N ASN A 282 -1.34 -34.09 12.47
CA ASN A 282 0.11 -34.13 12.74
C ASN A 282 0.82 -35.14 11.81
N ASP A 283 0.92 -34.80 10.54
CA ASP A 283 1.74 -35.53 9.62
C ASP A 283 3.19 -35.09 9.89
N LYS A 284 4.06 -36.01 10.31
CA LYS A 284 5.47 -35.74 10.66
C LYS A 284 6.29 -35.09 9.52
N LYS A 285 5.67 -34.96 8.33
CA LYS A 285 6.25 -34.33 7.14
C LYS A 285 5.77 -32.90 6.87
N MET A 286 4.75 -32.39 7.59
CA MET A 286 4.31 -31.00 7.42
C MET A 286 4.97 -30.11 8.45
N PRO A 287 5.48 -28.92 8.04
CA PRO A 287 5.97 -27.93 8.99
C PRO A 287 4.85 -27.48 9.90
N THR A 288 5.17 -27.36 11.17
CA THR A 288 4.21 -27.07 12.24
C THR A 288 3.68 -25.63 12.23
N THR A 289 4.21 -24.78 11.35
CA THR A 289 3.89 -23.34 11.36
C THR A 289 3.81 -22.80 9.95
N VAL A 290 2.64 -22.28 9.57
CA VAL A 290 2.39 -21.53 8.33
C VAL A 290 2.91 -20.10 8.51
N THR A 291 3.62 -19.57 7.53
CA THR A 291 4.18 -18.22 7.60
C THR A 291 3.15 -17.16 7.25
N GLY A 292 3.43 -15.89 7.61
CA GLY A 292 2.56 -14.79 7.24
C GLY A 292 2.39 -14.60 5.73
N GLU A 293 3.41 -14.91 4.94
CA GLU A 293 3.36 -14.86 3.48
C GLU A 293 2.36 -15.88 2.92
N ASP A 294 2.38 -17.12 3.46
CA ASP A 294 1.47 -18.17 3.03
C ASP A 294 0.00 -17.79 3.32
N PHE A 295 -0.29 -17.14 4.45
CA PHE A 295 -1.63 -16.66 4.78
C PHE A 295 -2.10 -15.48 3.92
N ARG A 296 -1.18 -14.68 3.41
CA ARG A 296 -1.51 -13.50 2.60
C ARG A 296 -1.52 -13.78 1.10
N GLU A 297 -1.21 -14.99 0.68
CA GLU A 297 -1.38 -15.40 -0.71
C GLU A 297 -2.84 -15.31 -1.14
N GLY A 298 -3.12 -14.53 -2.18
CA GLY A 298 -4.47 -14.26 -2.66
C GLY A 298 -5.30 -13.31 -1.77
N LEU A 299 -4.71 -12.72 -0.72
CA LEU A 299 -5.38 -11.77 0.15
C LEU A 299 -5.53 -10.40 -0.53
N ILE A 300 -6.74 -9.86 -0.47
CA ILE A 300 -7.05 -8.45 -0.74
C ILE A 300 -7.56 -7.86 0.56
N ALA A 301 -6.92 -6.80 1.04
CA ALA A 301 -7.32 -6.11 2.26
C ALA A 301 -7.25 -4.58 2.08
N VAL A 302 -8.22 -3.89 2.63
CA VAL A 302 -8.23 -2.43 2.76
C VAL A 302 -8.26 -2.10 4.24
N ILE A 303 -7.26 -1.35 4.68
CA ILE A 303 -7.08 -0.93 6.08
C ILE A 303 -7.30 0.58 6.17
N SER A 304 -8.21 1.01 7.00
CA SER A 304 -8.50 2.41 7.32
C SER A 304 -8.25 2.66 8.80
N LEU A 305 -7.37 3.61 9.09
CA LEU A 305 -7.03 4.04 10.44
C LEU A 305 -7.34 5.52 10.61
N LYS A 306 -8.05 5.88 11.67
CA LYS A 306 -8.26 7.28 12.07
C LYS A 306 -7.63 7.49 13.44
N ILE A 307 -6.70 8.44 13.54
CA ILE A 307 -6.01 8.82 14.79
C ILE A 307 -5.85 10.34 14.87
N ALA A 308 -5.81 10.85 16.10
CA ALA A 308 -5.72 12.28 16.34
C ALA A 308 -4.36 12.87 15.92
N GLN A 309 -3.25 12.18 16.21
CA GLN A 309 -1.89 12.66 16.00
C GLN A 309 -1.04 11.64 15.23
N PRO A 310 -1.22 11.50 13.90
CA PRO A 310 -0.40 10.58 13.10
C PRO A 310 1.04 11.11 12.95
N GLN A 311 2.00 10.24 13.24
CA GLN A 311 3.43 10.48 13.03
C GLN A 311 3.88 9.70 11.79
N PHE A 312 4.28 10.40 10.75
CA PHE A 312 4.74 9.78 9.52
C PHE A 312 6.26 9.85 9.38
N GLU A 313 6.85 8.82 8.78
CA GLU A 313 8.23 8.83 8.36
C GLU A 313 8.41 9.72 7.12
N GLY A 314 8.44 11.03 7.30
CA GLY A 314 8.67 12.01 6.24
C GLY A 314 7.40 12.71 5.71
N GLN A 315 7.63 13.79 4.96
CA GLN A 315 6.59 14.71 4.47
C GLN A 315 5.62 14.08 3.48
N THR A 316 6.04 13.06 2.74
CA THR A 316 5.17 12.36 1.77
C THR A 316 4.09 11.51 2.44
N LYS A 317 4.14 11.32 3.75
CA LYS A 317 3.16 10.59 4.58
C LYS A 317 2.91 9.15 4.13
N ARG A 318 3.91 8.52 3.48
CA ARG A 318 3.76 7.18 2.90
C ARG A 318 3.84 6.05 3.92
N LYS A 319 4.40 6.31 5.11
CA LYS A 319 4.60 5.29 6.15
C LYS A 319 4.27 5.85 7.52
N LEU A 320 3.45 5.13 8.29
CA LEU A 320 3.10 5.50 9.66
C LEU A 320 4.14 4.99 10.65
N GLY A 321 4.57 5.86 11.58
CA GLY A 321 5.61 5.56 12.56
C GLY A 321 5.14 5.37 14.01
N ASN A 322 3.88 5.74 14.35
CA ASN A 322 3.38 5.63 15.73
C ASN A 322 3.53 4.20 16.29
N SER A 323 4.37 4.00 17.28
CA SER A 323 4.69 2.65 17.82
C SER A 323 3.51 1.99 18.54
N GLU A 324 2.72 2.76 19.28
CA GLU A 324 1.56 2.30 20.04
C GLU A 324 0.43 1.77 19.15
N VAL A 325 0.31 2.29 17.93
CA VAL A 325 -0.72 1.87 16.96
C VAL A 325 -0.56 0.39 16.60
N GLY A 326 0.67 -0.09 16.42
CA GLY A 326 0.93 -1.49 16.10
C GLY A 326 0.35 -2.46 17.14
N SER A 327 0.56 -2.16 18.41
CA SER A 327 0.02 -2.97 19.52
C SER A 327 -1.51 -2.88 19.63
N ALA A 328 -2.07 -1.68 19.42
CA ALA A 328 -3.52 -1.49 19.43
C ALA A 328 -4.21 -2.29 18.33
N VAL A 329 -3.70 -2.20 17.10
CA VAL A 329 -4.22 -2.95 15.95
C VAL A 329 -4.08 -4.47 16.16
N GLN A 330 -2.94 -4.94 16.71
CA GLN A 330 -2.77 -6.36 17.03
C GLN A 330 -3.82 -6.87 18.00
N GLN A 331 -4.18 -6.10 19.03
CA GLN A 331 -5.21 -6.49 19.97
C GLN A 331 -6.58 -6.53 19.29
N ILE A 332 -7.01 -5.47 18.60
CA ILE A 332 -8.30 -5.40 17.92
C ILE A 332 -8.46 -6.57 16.95
N ILE A 333 -7.48 -6.77 16.07
CA ILE A 333 -7.52 -7.85 15.08
C ILE A 333 -7.50 -9.23 15.74
N GLY A 334 -6.66 -9.43 16.76
CA GLY A 334 -6.53 -10.71 17.45
C GLY A 334 -7.85 -11.18 18.10
N GLU A 335 -8.55 -10.27 18.74
CA GLU A 335 -9.83 -10.54 19.37
C GLU A 335 -10.92 -10.86 18.33
N HIS A 336 -11.10 -9.99 17.34
CA HIS A 336 -12.17 -10.14 16.34
C HIS A 336 -11.95 -11.31 15.39
N ILE A 337 -10.73 -11.51 14.87
CA ILE A 337 -10.42 -12.64 13.97
C ILE A 337 -10.61 -13.97 14.71
N SER A 338 -10.16 -14.08 15.96
CA SER A 338 -10.30 -15.32 16.72
C SER A 338 -11.78 -15.70 16.91
N THR A 339 -12.63 -14.73 17.20
CA THR A 339 -14.08 -14.92 17.30
C THR A 339 -14.68 -15.28 15.95
N TYR A 340 -14.37 -14.51 14.91
CA TYR A 340 -14.89 -14.72 13.56
C TYR A 340 -14.60 -16.13 13.02
N LEU A 341 -13.36 -16.62 13.19
CA LEU A 341 -12.96 -17.96 12.75
C LEU A 341 -13.72 -19.09 13.47
N GLN A 342 -14.07 -18.88 14.75
CA GLN A 342 -14.88 -19.83 15.51
C GLN A 342 -16.35 -19.83 15.06
N GLU A 343 -16.90 -18.67 14.75
CA GLU A 343 -18.29 -18.51 14.27
C GLU A 343 -18.46 -18.99 12.81
N HIS A 344 -17.38 -18.93 12.00
CA HIS A 344 -17.41 -19.26 10.59
C HIS A 344 -16.40 -20.36 10.20
N PRO A 345 -16.53 -21.59 10.72
CA PRO A 345 -15.54 -22.66 10.53
C PRO A 345 -15.37 -23.09 9.07
N SER A 346 -16.40 -22.92 8.23
CA SER A 346 -16.31 -23.18 6.77
C SER A 346 -15.38 -22.20 6.08
N ILE A 347 -15.46 -20.90 6.39
CA ILE A 347 -14.58 -19.86 5.84
C ILE A 347 -13.16 -20.06 6.37
N ALA A 348 -13.02 -20.31 7.68
CA ALA A 348 -11.72 -20.60 8.29
C ALA A 348 -11.01 -21.77 7.60
N LYS A 349 -11.75 -22.85 7.32
CA LYS A 349 -11.22 -24.02 6.59
C LYS A 349 -10.67 -23.64 5.21
N VAL A 350 -11.44 -22.90 4.43
CA VAL A 350 -11.03 -22.49 3.07
C VAL A 350 -9.77 -21.60 3.10
N ILE A 351 -9.69 -20.64 4.03
CA ILE A 351 -8.50 -19.80 4.20
C ILE A 351 -7.28 -20.64 4.56
N ILE A 352 -7.44 -21.60 5.49
CA ILE A 352 -6.34 -22.48 5.92
C ILE A 352 -5.90 -23.40 4.80
N GLU A 353 -6.83 -24.02 4.05
CA GLU A 353 -6.51 -24.86 2.91
C GLU A 353 -5.71 -24.10 1.85
N LYS A 354 -6.10 -22.85 1.55
CA LYS A 354 -5.33 -21.97 0.64
C LYS A 354 -3.92 -21.73 1.16
N ALA A 355 -3.76 -21.38 2.44
CA ALA A 355 -2.45 -21.14 3.04
C ALA A 355 -1.56 -22.39 3.07
N LEU A 356 -2.13 -23.58 3.28
CA LEU A 356 -1.40 -24.85 3.22
C LEU A 356 -0.93 -25.18 1.81
N LEU A 357 -1.72 -24.88 0.79
CA LEU A 357 -1.31 -25.02 -0.62
C LEU A 357 -0.15 -24.06 -0.95
N ALA A 358 -0.22 -22.81 -0.49
CA ALA A 358 0.86 -21.83 -0.64
C ALA A 358 2.16 -22.30 0.03
N LEU A 359 2.06 -22.82 1.25
CA LEU A 359 3.18 -23.39 1.98
C LEU A 359 3.82 -24.57 1.21
N GLN A 360 3.02 -25.51 0.72
CA GLN A 360 3.50 -26.66 -0.05
C GLN A 360 4.21 -26.23 -1.34
N ALA A 361 3.64 -25.27 -2.07
CA ALA A 361 4.23 -24.73 -3.29
C ALA A 361 5.58 -24.04 -2.99
N ARG A 362 5.66 -23.25 -1.92
CA ARG A 362 6.88 -22.57 -1.48
C ARG A 362 7.98 -23.55 -1.08
N GLU A 363 7.63 -24.62 -0.35
CA GLU A 363 8.58 -25.66 0.05
C GLU A 363 9.09 -26.46 -1.16
N ALA A 364 8.20 -26.85 -2.06
CA ALA A 364 8.57 -27.53 -3.30
C ALA A 364 9.53 -26.66 -4.14
N ALA A 365 9.25 -25.35 -4.26
CA ALA A 365 10.11 -24.42 -4.97
C ALA A 365 11.51 -24.28 -4.29
N ARG A 366 11.56 -24.21 -2.96
CA ARG A 366 12.83 -24.17 -2.20
C ARG A 366 13.64 -25.45 -2.40
N GLU A 367 12.99 -26.61 -2.35
CA GLU A 367 13.68 -27.88 -2.56
C GLU A 367 14.22 -28.00 -3.99
N ALA A 368 13.43 -27.61 -5.00
CA ALA A 368 13.87 -27.56 -6.39
C ALA A 368 15.06 -26.61 -6.59
N ALA A 369 15.01 -25.41 -6.02
CA ALA A 369 16.10 -24.45 -6.06
C ALA A 369 17.38 -24.97 -5.36
N ARG A 370 17.24 -25.67 -4.23
CA ARG A 370 18.34 -26.32 -3.53
C ARG A 370 19.00 -27.38 -4.41
N LYS A 371 18.19 -28.29 -4.96
CA LYS A 371 18.68 -29.35 -5.88
C LYS A 371 19.42 -28.76 -7.09
N THR A 372 18.88 -27.68 -7.67
CA THR A 372 19.51 -26.98 -8.80
C THR A 372 20.85 -26.36 -8.40
N ARG A 373 20.92 -25.66 -7.25
CA ARG A 373 22.18 -25.08 -6.74
C ARG A 373 23.21 -26.15 -6.45
N GLU A 374 22.84 -27.25 -5.80
CA GLU A 374 23.74 -28.37 -5.52
C GLU A 374 24.28 -29.00 -6.83
N SER A 375 23.41 -29.16 -7.86
CA SER A 375 23.85 -29.69 -9.16
C SER A 375 24.76 -28.71 -9.91
N THR A 376 24.50 -27.39 -9.81
CA THR A 376 25.33 -26.35 -10.44
C THR A 376 26.67 -26.21 -9.74
N LEU A 377 26.70 -26.25 -8.40
CA LEU A 377 27.95 -26.25 -7.63
C LEU A 377 28.82 -27.46 -7.94
N ARG A 378 28.22 -28.65 -8.12
CA ARG A 378 28.95 -29.85 -8.54
C ARG A 378 29.52 -29.73 -9.95
N LYS A 379 28.73 -29.20 -10.91
CA LYS A 379 29.24 -28.91 -12.26
C LYS A 379 30.37 -27.86 -12.23
N SER A 380 30.21 -26.79 -11.47
CA SER A 380 31.22 -25.73 -11.32
C SER A 380 32.48 -26.21 -10.58
N ALA A 381 32.34 -27.10 -9.57
CA ALA A 381 33.49 -27.68 -8.88
C ALA A 381 34.26 -28.67 -9.78
N LEU A 382 33.57 -29.37 -10.69
CA LEU A 382 34.20 -30.22 -11.69
C LEU A 382 34.83 -29.42 -12.85
N ASP A 383 34.25 -28.21 -13.17
CA ASP A 383 34.73 -27.34 -14.27
C ASP A 383 35.83 -26.38 -13.82
N SER A 384 35.81 -25.91 -12.58
CA SER A 384 36.75 -24.90 -12.08
C SER A 384 37.96 -25.47 -11.31
N GLY A 385 37.93 -26.69 -10.91
CA GLY A 385 39.01 -27.34 -10.14
C GLY A 385 39.75 -28.37 -10.95
N ARG A 386 40.71 -28.01 -11.78
CA ARG A 386 41.92 -28.78 -12.20
C ARG A 386 41.88 -30.32 -12.22
N LEU A 387 40.75 -30.96 -12.17
CA LEU A 387 40.57 -32.30 -12.64
C LEU A 387 40.14 -32.18 -14.10
N PRO A 388 40.97 -32.52 -15.06
CA PRO A 388 40.62 -32.36 -16.47
C PRO A 388 39.35 -33.12 -16.77
N GLY A 389 38.56 -32.68 -17.77
CA GLY A 389 37.35 -33.35 -18.27
C GLY A 389 37.54 -34.80 -18.68
N LYS A 390 38.57 -35.45 -18.16
CA LYS A 390 38.96 -36.86 -18.35
C LYS A 390 38.40 -37.81 -17.28
N LEU A 391 37.92 -37.27 -16.11
CA LEU A 391 37.27 -38.12 -15.09
C LEU A 391 35.96 -38.65 -15.60
N ALA A 392 35.83 -39.95 -15.69
CA ALA A 392 34.58 -40.65 -15.92
C ALA A 392 33.97 -41.05 -14.57
N ASP A 393 33.10 -40.18 -14.02
CA ASP A 393 32.46 -40.37 -12.70
C ASP A 393 31.46 -41.52 -12.63
N CYS A 394 31.15 -42.01 -11.43
CA CYS A 394 30.14 -43.03 -11.14
C CYS A 394 28.81 -42.40 -10.70
N GLN A 395 27.74 -43.23 -10.68
CA GLN A 395 26.39 -42.76 -10.29
C GLN A 395 26.14 -42.77 -8.79
N GLU A 396 26.91 -43.56 -8.03
CA GLU A 396 26.79 -43.67 -6.58
C GLU A 396 27.27 -42.36 -5.91
N LYS A 397 26.55 -41.94 -4.89
CA LYS A 397 26.80 -40.66 -4.19
C LYS A 397 27.51 -40.85 -2.85
N ASN A 398 27.47 -42.05 -2.30
CA ASN A 398 28.14 -42.34 -1.04
C ASN A 398 29.59 -42.71 -1.33
N PRO A 399 30.57 -41.88 -0.91
CA PRO A 399 31.98 -42.15 -1.18
C PRO A 399 32.49 -43.50 -0.65
N ALA A 400 31.89 -44.02 0.41
CA ALA A 400 32.26 -45.32 1.00
C ALA A 400 31.84 -46.53 0.12
N LEU A 401 31.00 -46.30 -0.89
CA LEU A 401 30.51 -47.31 -1.83
C LEU A 401 31.06 -47.09 -3.25
N CYS A 402 31.94 -46.13 -3.43
CA CYS A 402 32.55 -45.79 -4.70
C CYS A 402 34.01 -46.25 -4.79
N GLU A 403 34.41 -46.68 -5.98
CA GLU A 403 35.78 -46.99 -6.32
C GLU A 403 36.31 -46.04 -7.40
N ILE A 404 37.55 -45.60 -7.29
CA ILE A 404 38.21 -44.82 -8.31
C ILE A 404 39.42 -45.60 -8.87
N TYR A 405 39.48 -45.74 -10.17
CA TYR A 405 40.59 -46.35 -10.88
C TYR A 405 41.38 -45.26 -11.59
N ILE A 406 42.65 -45.13 -11.24
CA ILE A 406 43.61 -44.26 -11.90
C ILE A 406 44.34 -45.09 -12.96
N VAL A 407 44.26 -44.64 -14.20
CA VAL A 407 44.85 -45.35 -15.34
C VAL A 407 45.79 -44.43 -16.12
N GLU A 408 46.84 -44.98 -16.66
CA GLU A 408 47.85 -44.22 -17.40
C GLU A 408 47.39 -43.91 -18.82
N GLY A 409 47.24 -42.60 -19.10
CA GLY A 409 46.93 -42.08 -20.43
C GLY A 409 45.49 -42.32 -20.92
N ASP A 410 45.15 -41.62 -22.00
CA ASP A 410 43.78 -41.60 -22.57
C ASP A 410 43.41 -42.95 -23.22
N SER A 411 44.39 -43.69 -23.74
CA SER A 411 44.16 -44.99 -24.39
C SER A 411 43.68 -46.05 -23.39
N ALA A 412 44.39 -46.18 -22.24
CA ALA A 412 43.96 -47.10 -21.18
C ALA A 412 42.68 -46.61 -20.52
N GLY A 413 42.51 -45.27 -20.41
CA GLY A 413 41.28 -44.62 -19.93
C GLY A 413 40.03 -44.97 -20.78
N GLY A 414 40.17 -45.08 -22.10
CA GLY A 414 39.12 -45.46 -23.00
C GLY A 414 38.64 -46.90 -22.77
N SER A 415 39.56 -47.84 -22.68
CA SER A 415 39.25 -49.25 -22.42
C SER A 415 38.65 -49.47 -21.02
N ALA A 416 39.19 -48.80 -20.00
CA ALA A 416 38.68 -48.83 -18.62
C ALA A 416 37.28 -48.24 -18.51
N LYS A 417 36.97 -47.15 -19.22
CA LYS A 417 35.64 -46.55 -19.28
C LYS A 417 34.62 -47.50 -19.88
N ALA A 418 34.99 -48.30 -20.89
CA ALA A 418 34.10 -49.23 -21.53
C ALA A 418 33.78 -50.44 -20.63
N GLY A 419 34.75 -50.92 -19.84
CA GLY A 419 34.63 -52.13 -19.01
C GLY A 419 34.10 -51.90 -17.59
N ARG A 420 34.01 -50.62 -17.09
CA ARG A 420 33.64 -50.33 -15.72
C ARG A 420 32.19 -50.55 -15.34
N ASN A 421 31.91 -50.81 -14.11
CA ASN A 421 30.55 -50.69 -13.58
C ASN A 421 30.26 -49.22 -13.30
N ARG A 422 29.41 -48.61 -14.15
CA ARG A 422 29.05 -47.18 -14.08
C ARG A 422 28.32 -46.79 -12.78
N ARG A 423 27.79 -47.77 -12.05
CA ARG A 423 27.05 -47.51 -10.81
C ARG A 423 27.96 -46.99 -9.70
N PHE A 424 29.14 -47.59 -9.51
CA PHE A 424 30.03 -47.30 -8.39
C PHE A 424 31.50 -47.12 -8.73
N GLN A 425 31.92 -47.38 -10.02
CA GLN A 425 33.31 -47.27 -10.46
C GLN A 425 33.53 -45.99 -11.28
N ALA A 426 34.48 -45.17 -10.86
CA ALA A 426 34.98 -44.00 -11.56
C ALA A 426 36.37 -44.26 -12.17
N ILE A 427 36.67 -43.68 -13.34
CA ILE A 427 37.97 -43.81 -14.03
C ILE A 427 38.56 -42.42 -14.21
N LEU A 428 39.82 -42.27 -13.77
CA LEU A 428 40.62 -41.08 -13.94
C LEU A 428 41.87 -41.39 -14.77
N PRO A 429 41.90 -41.08 -16.07
CA PRO A 429 43.16 -41.11 -16.84
C PRO A 429 44.10 -40.03 -16.35
N CYS A 430 45.29 -40.40 -15.92
CA CYS A 430 46.35 -39.52 -15.44
C CYS A 430 47.68 -39.91 -16.08
N LEU A 431 48.54 -38.93 -16.40
CA LEU A 431 49.95 -39.22 -16.72
C LEU A 431 50.68 -39.43 -15.41
N LEU A 432 50.99 -40.65 -15.09
CA LEU A 432 51.85 -40.97 -13.94
C LEU A 432 53.32 -40.68 -14.34
N TYR A 433 53.82 -39.51 -13.97
CA TYR A 433 55.24 -39.27 -14.03
C TYR A 433 55.86 -39.96 -12.80
N THR A 434 56.48 -41.08 -12.97
CA THR A 434 57.45 -41.59 -12.04
C THR A 434 58.75 -40.78 -12.28
N SER A 435 59.01 -39.75 -11.47
CA SER A 435 60.35 -39.25 -11.37
C SER A 435 61.20 -40.34 -10.68
N ASP A 436 62.03 -40.98 -11.41
CA ASP A 436 63.10 -41.79 -10.87
C ASP A 436 64.03 -40.87 -10.03
N ALA A 437 63.68 -40.71 -8.76
CA ALA A 437 64.53 -40.08 -7.76
C ALA A 437 65.52 -41.05 -7.14
N ALA A 438 65.83 -42.13 -7.83
CA ALA A 438 66.73 -43.21 -7.33
C ALA A 438 68.13 -43.19 -7.93
N ASP A 439 68.46 -42.29 -8.89
CA ASP A 439 69.76 -42.35 -9.59
C ASP A 439 70.69 -41.16 -9.35
N GLU A 440 70.51 -40.38 -8.30
CA GLU A 440 71.44 -39.38 -7.91
C GLU A 440 72.07 -39.62 -6.50
N ARG A 441 72.57 -40.88 -6.25
CA ARG A 441 73.48 -41.14 -5.17
C ARG A 441 74.58 -42.15 -5.62
N SER A 442 75.39 -41.71 -6.55
CA SER A 442 76.75 -42.30 -6.68
C SER A 442 77.55 -41.51 -7.70
N SER A 443 78.22 -40.44 -7.26
CA SER A 443 79.53 -39.99 -7.69
C SER A 443 79.97 -38.78 -6.83
#